data_f6c75c56a927e587f256825e8c5f9371
#
_entry.id   f6c75c56a927e587f256825e8c5f9371
#
_cell.length_a   1.000
_cell.length_b   1.000
_cell.length_c   1.000
_cell.angle_alpha   90.00
_cell.angle_beta   90.00
_cell.angle_gamma   90.00
#
_symmetry.space_group_name_H-M   'P 1'
#
loop_
_entity.id
_entity.type
_entity.pdbx_description
1 polymer ?
#
loop_
_entity_poly.entity_id
_entity_poly.type
_entity_poly.pdbx_seq_one_letter_code
_entity_poly.pdbx_strand_id
1 'polypeptide(L)'
;MAPPGVCRIPVGRVLWQGRDMARLLVVHHSPTRGVRSLTDAVLAGAHDPAIEGVDVVERPALEASAEDVLAADGYLLGTPANFGYMSGALKHFFDSTFLRVGGALSPTGAAEASAGTTAGRPFGLWVHGRYDTTGAVRSVLPIAGALGWRQAAEVLEVMGDVGEAEREAAYELGATLAALVGDR
;
A
#
# COMPACT_ATOMS: atom_id res chain seq x y z
N MET A 1 14.34 -27.34 64.69
CA MET A 1 14.02 -28.05 63.43
C MET A 1 13.13 -27.12 62.62
N ALA A 2 13.72 -26.39 61.66
CA ALA A 2 13.03 -25.42 60.85
C ALA A 2 12.54 -26.09 59.54
N PRO A 3 11.35 -25.73 58.97
CA PRO A 3 10.87 -26.35 57.77
C PRO A 3 11.59 -25.79 56.52
N PRO A 4 11.72 -26.57 55.41
CA PRO A 4 12.47 -26.19 54.24
C PRO A 4 11.78 -25.11 53.46
N GLY A 5 12.58 -24.17 52.96
CA GLY A 5 12.14 -23.03 52.18
C GLY A 5 11.50 -23.40 50.82
N VAL A 6 10.36 -22.78 50.55
CA VAL A 6 9.67 -22.84 49.26
C VAL A 6 10.44 -22.00 48.27
N CYS A 7 11.09 -22.68 47.30
CA CYS A 7 11.72 -22.05 46.15
C CYS A 7 10.61 -21.41 45.29
N ARG A 8 10.50 -20.08 45.32
CA ARG A 8 9.68 -19.34 44.36
C ARG A 8 10.42 -19.26 43.04
N ILE A 9 9.94 -20.01 42.07
CA ILE A 9 10.34 -19.85 40.68
C ILE A 9 9.82 -18.47 40.23
N PRO A 10 10.69 -17.54 39.76
CA PRO A 10 10.20 -16.31 39.15
C PRO A 10 9.47 -16.68 37.87
N VAL A 11 8.18 -16.32 37.80
CA VAL A 11 7.40 -16.36 36.57
C VAL A 11 8.08 -15.37 35.62
N GLY A 12 8.95 -15.89 34.76
CA GLY A 12 9.59 -15.13 33.72
C GLY A 12 8.50 -14.50 32.86
N ARG A 13 8.45 -13.17 32.87
CA ARG A 13 7.74 -12.38 31.88
C ARG A 13 8.24 -12.88 30.52
N VAL A 14 7.41 -13.65 29.82
CA VAL A 14 7.66 -13.94 28.40
C VAL A 14 7.62 -12.58 27.73
N LEU A 15 8.81 -12.02 27.50
CA LEU A 15 8.98 -10.92 26.56
C LEU A 15 8.54 -11.49 25.21
N TRP A 16 7.38 -11.12 24.75
CA TRP A 16 6.99 -11.25 23.36
C TRP A 16 8.11 -10.52 22.60
N GLN A 17 9.03 -11.27 22.02
CA GLN A 17 9.97 -10.73 21.05
C GLN A 17 9.08 -10.12 19.96
N GLY A 18 9.13 -8.78 19.82
CA GLY A 18 8.26 -8.02 18.98
C GLY A 18 8.27 -8.61 17.59
N ARG A 19 7.09 -9.04 17.13
CA ARG A 19 6.85 -9.18 15.73
C ARG A 19 7.10 -7.78 15.19
N ASP A 20 8.10 -7.60 14.31
CA ASP A 20 8.32 -6.32 13.67
C ASP A 20 6.96 -5.88 13.09
N MET A 21 6.57 -4.62 13.36
CA MET A 21 5.30 -4.09 12.85
C MET A 21 5.27 -4.31 11.35
N ALA A 22 4.17 -4.87 10.83
CA ALA A 22 4.00 -5.00 9.41
C ALA A 22 3.92 -3.60 8.77
N ARG A 23 4.47 -3.43 7.58
CA ARG A 23 4.57 -2.10 6.94
C ARG A 23 3.65 -1.97 5.75
N LEU A 24 2.81 -0.94 5.77
CA LEU A 24 1.96 -0.53 4.65
C LEU A 24 2.55 0.73 4.00
N LEU A 25 2.98 0.61 2.73
CA LEU A 25 3.51 1.74 1.97
C LEU A 25 2.39 2.39 1.15
N VAL A 26 2.19 3.70 1.36
CA VAL A 26 1.24 4.52 0.62
C VAL A 26 2.00 5.40 -0.36
N VAL A 27 1.90 5.11 -1.65
CA VAL A 27 2.56 5.88 -2.72
C VAL A 27 1.51 6.64 -3.51
N HIS A 28 1.63 7.96 -3.58
CA HIS A 28 0.61 8.78 -4.24
C HIS A 28 1.16 10.00 -4.97
N HIS A 29 0.36 10.50 -5.93
CA HIS A 29 0.53 11.82 -6.50
C HIS A 29 -0.77 12.61 -6.36
N SER A 30 -0.78 13.62 -5.49
CA SER A 30 -2.00 14.32 -5.07
C SER A 30 -1.89 15.85 -5.30
N PRO A 31 -1.81 16.29 -6.58
CA PRO A 31 -1.57 17.71 -6.90
C PRO A 31 -2.83 18.59 -6.78
N THR A 32 -4.02 18.00 -6.76
CA THR A 32 -5.29 18.73 -6.70
C THR A 32 -6.04 18.51 -5.39
N ARG A 33 -6.96 19.40 -5.05
CA ARG A 33 -7.78 19.26 -3.82
C ARG A 33 -8.57 17.95 -3.78
N GLY A 34 -9.16 17.53 -4.91
CA GLY A 34 -9.95 16.30 -4.96
C GLY A 34 -9.13 15.07 -4.63
N VAL A 35 -8.03 14.85 -5.38
CA VAL A 35 -7.18 13.69 -5.12
C VAL A 35 -6.50 13.75 -3.75
N ARG A 36 -6.16 14.95 -3.24
CA ARG A 36 -5.63 15.11 -1.89
C ARG A 36 -6.65 14.71 -0.82
N SER A 37 -7.91 15.13 -0.97
CA SER A 37 -8.98 14.76 -0.04
C SER A 37 -9.18 13.24 0.05
N LEU A 38 -9.03 12.52 -1.07
CA LEU A 38 -9.06 11.04 -1.07
C LEU A 38 -7.81 10.46 -0.39
N THR A 39 -6.63 11.01 -0.68
CA THR A 39 -5.37 10.58 -0.04
C THR A 39 -5.42 10.76 1.47
N ASP A 40 -5.89 11.91 1.95
CA ASP A 40 -6.04 12.18 3.37
C ASP A 40 -7.01 11.19 4.03
N ALA A 41 -8.11 10.83 3.36
CA ALA A 41 -9.06 9.84 3.84
C ALA A 41 -8.47 8.42 3.85
N VAL A 42 -7.74 8.01 2.80
CA VAL A 42 -7.02 6.73 2.76
C VAL A 42 -6.02 6.63 3.92
N LEU A 43 -5.24 7.69 4.15
CA LEU A 43 -4.29 7.74 5.27
C LEU A 43 -4.99 7.68 6.62
N ALA A 44 -6.12 8.39 6.78
CA ALA A 44 -6.91 8.34 8.01
C ALA A 44 -7.42 6.91 8.29
N GLY A 45 -7.92 6.21 7.27
CA GLY A 45 -8.33 4.81 7.39
C GLY A 45 -7.17 3.86 7.69
N ALA A 46 -6.01 4.06 7.04
CA ALA A 46 -4.82 3.27 7.29
C ALA A 46 -4.25 3.45 8.71
N HIS A 47 -4.51 4.60 9.34
CA HIS A 47 -4.15 4.92 10.72
C HIS A 47 -5.32 4.75 11.70
N ASP A 48 -6.38 4.01 11.33
CA ASP A 48 -7.48 3.77 12.25
C ASP A 48 -6.97 3.16 13.56
N PRO A 49 -7.27 3.76 14.72
CA PRO A 49 -6.76 3.29 16.02
C PRO A 49 -7.25 1.89 16.41
N ALA A 50 -8.27 1.36 15.75
CA ALA A 50 -8.71 -0.02 15.93
C ALA A 50 -7.81 -1.05 15.23
N ILE A 51 -6.91 -0.60 14.34
CA ILE A 51 -5.98 -1.44 13.58
C ILE A 51 -4.59 -1.34 14.22
N GLU A 52 -4.14 -2.42 14.82
CA GLU A 52 -2.85 -2.48 15.51
C GLU A 52 -1.80 -3.23 14.69
N GLY A 53 -0.52 -3.03 15.00
CA GLY A 53 0.58 -3.82 14.44
C GLY A 53 1.03 -3.40 13.04
N VAL A 54 0.60 -2.23 12.54
CA VAL A 54 0.95 -1.72 11.21
C VAL A 54 1.68 -0.38 11.31
N ASP A 55 2.84 -0.30 10.65
CA ASP A 55 3.59 0.93 10.39
C ASP A 55 3.20 1.47 9.01
N VAL A 56 2.50 2.60 8.98
CA VAL A 56 2.04 3.22 7.72
C VAL A 56 3.06 4.25 7.26
N VAL A 57 3.64 4.02 6.10
CA VAL A 57 4.67 4.90 5.51
C VAL A 57 4.10 5.59 4.28
N GLU A 58 3.91 6.91 4.35
CA GLU A 58 3.50 7.74 3.22
C GLU A 58 4.70 8.21 2.41
N ARG A 59 4.60 8.13 1.07
CA ARG A 59 5.59 8.68 0.14
C ARG A 59 4.91 9.35 -1.05
N PRO A 60 5.24 10.61 -1.36
CA PRO A 60 4.97 11.16 -2.69
C PRO A 60 5.63 10.28 -3.76
N ALA A 61 4.95 10.05 -4.88
CA ALA A 61 5.40 9.11 -5.90
C ALA A 61 6.79 9.43 -6.51
N LEU A 62 7.19 10.71 -6.51
CA LEU A 62 8.54 11.11 -6.96
C LEU A 62 9.64 10.87 -5.92
N GLU A 63 9.29 10.59 -4.67
CA GLU A 63 10.22 10.38 -3.56
C GLU A 63 10.29 8.90 -3.13
N ALA A 64 9.29 8.11 -3.53
CA ALA A 64 9.23 6.69 -3.21
C ALA A 64 10.34 5.91 -3.92
N SER A 65 11.03 5.06 -3.17
CA SER A 65 12.19 4.30 -3.62
C SER A 65 11.91 2.79 -3.70
N ALA A 66 12.81 2.05 -4.36
CA ALA A 66 12.77 0.60 -4.37
C ALA A 66 12.96 0.01 -2.96
N GLU A 67 13.73 0.67 -2.11
CA GLU A 67 13.95 0.30 -0.72
C GLU A 67 12.65 0.39 0.10
N ASP A 68 11.84 1.44 -0.11
CA ASP A 68 10.52 1.57 0.51
C ASP A 68 9.61 0.40 0.10
N VAL A 69 9.61 0.05 -1.20
CA VAL A 69 8.81 -1.06 -1.74
C VAL A 69 9.26 -2.41 -1.16
N LEU A 70 10.56 -2.66 -1.09
CA LEU A 70 11.10 -3.92 -0.57
C LEU A 70 10.82 -4.09 0.92
N ALA A 71 10.82 -3.00 1.68
CA ALA A 71 10.59 -2.99 3.13
C ALA A 71 9.11 -3.11 3.52
N ALA A 72 8.16 -2.92 2.59
CA ALA A 72 6.73 -2.93 2.88
C ALA A 72 6.11 -4.32 2.68
N ASP A 73 5.04 -4.64 3.42
CA ASP A 73 4.29 -5.88 3.34
C ASP A 73 3.02 -5.75 2.48
N GLY A 74 2.63 -4.52 2.17
CA GLY A 74 1.51 -4.19 1.29
C GLY A 74 1.59 -2.76 0.78
N TYR A 75 0.74 -2.42 -0.18
CA TYR A 75 0.81 -1.16 -0.92
C TYR A 75 -0.56 -0.51 -1.08
N LEU A 76 -0.59 0.81 -0.95
CA LEU A 76 -1.69 1.67 -1.38
C LEU A 76 -1.16 2.63 -2.43
N LEU A 77 -1.81 2.65 -3.61
CA LEU A 77 -1.37 3.45 -4.75
C LEU A 77 -2.43 4.48 -5.10
N GLY A 78 -2.02 5.74 -5.24
CA GLY A 78 -2.92 6.85 -5.53
C GLY A 78 -2.49 7.72 -6.70
N THR A 79 -3.41 7.99 -7.64
CA THR A 79 -3.10 8.81 -8.80
C THR A 79 -4.31 9.61 -9.29
N PRO A 80 -4.11 10.84 -9.77
CA PRO A 80 -5.09 11.46 -10.66
C PRO A 80 -5.07 10.78 -12.04
N ALA A 81 -6.21 10.79 -12.72
CA ALA A 81 -6.29 10.45 -14.13
C ALA A 81 -5.94 11.70 -14.98
N ASN A 82 -4.68 11.88 -15.29
CA ASN A 82 -4.20 12.98 -16.13
C ASN A 82 -4.39 12.62 -17.61
N PHE A 83 -5.31 13.33 -18.29
CA PHE A 83 -5.66 13.00 -19.67
C PHE A 83 -6.05 11.53 -19.89
N GLY A 84 -6.77 10.95 -18.92
CA GLY A 84 -7.19 9.55 -18.95
C GLY A 84 -6.09 8.52 -18.60
N TYR A 85 -4.90 8.95 -18.17
CA TYR A 85 -3.76 8.08 -17.84
C TYR A 85 -3.28 8.32 -16.40
N MET A 86 -2.52 7.36 -15.81
CA MET A 86 -1.90 7.62 -14.52
C MET A 86 -0.98 8.85 -14.58
N SER A 87 -0.76 9.51 -13.46
CA SER A 87 0.15 10.65 -13.42
C SER A 87 1.57 10.25 -13.80
N GLY A 88 2.30 11.19 -14.43
CA GLY A 88 3.72 11.00 -14.74
C GLY A 88 4.57 10.69 -13.49
N ALA A 89 4.17 11.22 -12.33
CA ALA A 89 4.84 10.94 -11.07
C ALA A 89 4.71 9.46 -10.65
N LEU A 90 3.49 8.90 -10.72
CA LEU A 90 3.29 7.47 -10.41
C LEU A 90 3.94 6.57 -11.47
N LYS A 91 3.91 7.00 -12.74
CA LYS A 91 4.63 6.28 -13.80
C LYS A 91 6.14 6.27 -13.56
N HIS A 92 6.71 7.41 -13.15
CA HIS A 92 8.12 7.51 -12.79
C HIS A 92 8.50 6.57 -11.62
N PHE A 93 7.66 6.50 -10.59
CA PHE A 93 7.84 5.55 -9.49
C PHE A 93 7.98 4.11 -10.02
N PHE A 94 7.06 3.67 -10.85
CA PHE A 94 7.14 2.34 -11.44
C PHE A 94 8.40 2.16 -12.30
N ASP A 95 8.71 3.10 -13.19
CA ASP A 95 9.88 2.99 -14.08
C ASP A 95 11.20 2.93 -13.32
N SER A 96 11.30 3.67 -12.22
CA SER A 96 12.52 3.72 -11.41
C SER A 96 12.68 2.53 -10.46
N THR A 97 11.60 1.85 -10.10
CA THR A 97 11.62 0.78 -9.08
C THR A 97 11.42 -0.61 -9.66
N PHE A 98 10.70 -0.78 -10.78
CA PHE A 98 10.19 -2.04 -11.31
C PHE A 98 11.24 -3.17 -11.33
N LEU A 99 12.38 -2.97 -11.98
CA LEU A 99 13.43 -3.98 -12.09
C LEU A 99 14.12 -4.28 -10.76
N ARG A 100 14.17 -3.32 -9.85
CA ARG A 100 14.82 -3.45 -8.55
C ARG A 100 13.98 -4.21 -7.53
N VAL A 101 12.66 -4.20 -7.67
CA VAL A 101 11.72 -4.84 -6.74
C VAL A 101 11.25 -6.22 -7.21
N GLY A 102 11.87 -6.74 -8.26
CA GLY A 102 11.62 -8.09 -8.75
C GLY A 102 10.81 -8.17 -10.04
N GLY A 103 10.55 -7.05 -10.70
CA GLY A 103 10.00 -7.05 -12.06
C GLY A 103 10.99 -7.67 -13.05
N ALA A 104 10.48 -8.42 -14.01
CA ALA A 104 11.28 -9.02 -15.07
C ALA A 104 10.80 -8.57 -16.44
N LEU A 105 11.74 -8.46 -17.38
CA LEU A 105 11.47 -8.17 -18.77
C LEU A 105 12.04 -9.31 -19.63
N SER A 106 11.27 -9.74 -20.63
CA SER A 106 11.74 -10.63 -21.66
C SER A 106 12.83 -9.98 -22.51
N PRO A 107 13.58 -10.74 -23.31
CA PRO A 107 14.54 -10.17 -24.27
C PRO A 107 13.90 -9.21 -25.28
N THR A 108 12.59 -9.29 -25.49
CA THR A 108 11.80 -8.40 -26.35
C THR A 108 11.26 -7.17 -25.62
N GLY A 109 11.53 -7.03 -24.30
CA GLY A 109 11.06 -5.92 -23.46
C GLY A 109 9.64 -6.05 -22.93
N ALA A 110 8.97 -7.20 -23.15
CA ALA A 110 7.67 -7.45 -22.55
C ALA A 110 7.83 -7.76 -21.04
N ALA A 111 6.90 -7.27 -20.22
CA ALA A 111 6.88 -7.63 -18.80
C ALA A 111 6.55 -9.12 -18.65
N GLU A 112 7.34 -9.80 -17.83
CA GLU A 112 7.10 -11.19 -17.44
C GLU A 112 6.56 -11.25 -16.01
N ALA A 113 5.63 -12.19 -15.77
CA ALA A 113 5.19 -12.44 -14.39
C ALA A 113 6.40 -12.90 -13.56
N SER A 114 6.68 -12.17 -12.51
CA SER A 114 7.85 -12.41 -11.66
C SER A 114 7.42 -13.03 -10.34
N ALA A 115 8.17 -14.04 -9.90
CA ALA A 115 8.16 -14.51 -8.52
C ALA A 115 9.12 -13.70 -7.63
N GLY A 116 9.29 -12.40 -7.91
CA GLY A 116 10.17 -11.51 -7.17
C GLY A 116 9.83 -11.43 -5.67
N THR A 117 10.73 -10.83 -4.91
CA THR A 117 10.63 -10.72 -3.44
C THR A 117 9.36 -10.04 -2.94
N THR A 118 8.67 -9.27 -3.80
CA THR A 118 7.42 -8.56 -3.45
C THR A 118 6.16 -9.27 -3.95
N ALA A 119 6.29 -10.43 -4.62
CA ALA A 119 5.15 -11.18 -5.15
C ALA A 119 4.20 -11.63 -4.04
N GLY A 120 2.90 -11.59 -4.34
CA GLY A 120 1.83 -11.94 -3.40
C GLY A 120 1.48 -10.87 -2.38
N ARG A 121 2.22 -9.76 -2.29
CA ARG A 121 1.88 -8.66 -1.38
C ARG A 121 0.56 -8.00 -1.82
N PRO A 122 -0.35 -7.68 -0.87
CA PRO A 122 -1.61 -7.04 -1.20
C PRO A 122 -1.40 -5.60 -1.66
N PHE A 123 -2.21 -5.16 -2.62
CA PHE A 123 -2.29 -3.74 -2.94
C PHE A 123 -3.73 -3.27 -3.13
N GLY A 124 -3.95 -1.97 -2.89
CA GLY A 124 -5.14 -1.21 -3.22
C GLY A 124 -4.79 -0.03 -4.13
N LEU A 125 -5.75 0.43 -4.90
CA LEU A 125 -5.59 1.55 -5.83
C LEU A 125 -6.77 2.51 -5.72
N TRP A 126 -6.50 3.82 -5.66
CA TRP A 126 -7.50 4.85 -5.89
C TRP A 126 -7.10 5.76 -7.04
N VAL A 127 -8.08 6.12 -7.84
CA VAL A 127 -7.92 6.99 -9.00
C VAL A 127 -8.95 8.11 -8.94
N HIS A 128 -8.53 9.34 -9.13
CA HIS A 128 -9.42 10.48 -9.23
C HIS A 128 -9.31 11.15 -10.59
N GLY A 129 -10.42 11.28 -11.30
CA GLY A 129 -10.50 11.93 -12.60
C GLY A 129 -11.74 12.82 -12.76
N ARG A 130 -11.74 13.67 -13.79
CA ARG A 130 -12.89 14.53 -14.08
C ARG A 130 -13.82 13.90 -15.12
N TYR A 131 -13.26 13.18 -16.10
CA TYR A 131 -14.02 12.69 -17.27
C TYR A 131 -13.83 11.21 -17.55
N ASP A 132 -12.63 10.67 -17.33
CA ASP A 132 -12.29 9.28 -17.59
C ASP A 132 -11.14 8.82 -16.69
N THR A 133 -11.30 7.67 -16.06
CA THR A 133 -10.33 7.01 -15.20
C THR A 133 -9.79 5.72 -15.80
N THR A 134 -10.43 5.21 -16.85
CA THR A 134 -10.19 3.89 -17.46
C THR A 134 -8.72 3.68 -17.83
N GLY A 135 -8.10 4.64 -18.50
CA GLY A 135 -6.70 4.50 -18.90
C GLY A 135 -5.73 4.59 -17.71
N ALA A 136 -6.08 5.34 -16.66
CA ALA A 136 -5.28 5.38 -15.44
C ALA A 136 -5.29 4.01 -14.74
N VAL A 137 -6.44 3.38 -14.58
CA VAL A 137 -6.58 2.03 -14.03
C VAL A 137 -5.82 1.02 -14.89
N ARG A 138 -6.07 1.04 -16.21
CA ARG A 138 -5.42 0.13 -17.17
C ARG A 138 -3.90 0.30 -17.24
N SER A 139 -3.37 1.43 -16.84
CA SER A 139 -1.93 1.65 -16.82
C SER A 139 -1.25 1.15 -15.55
N VAL A 140 -1.97 1.09 -14.41
CA VAL A 140 -1.43 0.60 -13.12
C VAL A 140 -1.55 -0.92 -12.99
N LEU A 141 -2.73 -1.48 -13.24
CA LEU A 141 -3.00 -2.89 -12.96
C LEU A 141 -2.05 -3.87 -13.66
N PRO A 142 -1.67 -3.70 -14.95
CA PRO A 142 -0.71 -4.60 -15.59
C PRO A 142 0.68 -4.55 -14.97
N ILE A 143 1.12 -3.39 -14.49
CA ILE A 143 2.43 -3.24 -13.82
C ILE A 143 2.41 -3.95 -12.47
N ALA A 144 1.36 -3.72 -11.66
CA ALA A 144 1.17 -4.43 -10.40
C ALA A 144 1.08 -5.95 -10.60
N GLY A 145 0.38 -6.40 -11.63
CA GLY A 145 0.31 -7.81 -12.02
C GLY A 145 1.66 -8.40 -12.44
N ALA A 146 2.47 -7.65 -13.19
CA ALA A 146 3.82 -8.06 -13.58
C ALA A 146 4.78 -8.15 -12.38
N LEU A 147 4.55 -7.34 -11.32
CA LEU A 147 5.25 -7.44 -10.04
C LEU A 147 4.72 -8.60 -9.17
N GLY A 148 3.68 -9.29 -9.61
CA GLY A 148 3.03 -10.36 -8.85
C GLY A 148 2.24 -9.85 -7.65
N TRP A 149 1.92 -8.55 -7.57
CA TRP A 149 1.13 -8.00 -6.47
C TRP A 149 -0.32 -8.45 -6.57
N ARG A 150 -0.93 -8.73 -5.43
CA ARG A 150 -2.31 -9.21 -5.35
C ARG A 150 -3.26 -8.05 -5.07
N GLN A 151 -4.14 -7.75 -6.01
CA GLN A 151 -5.22 -6.78 -5.75
C GLN A 151 -6.09 -7.27 -4.58
N ALA A 152 -6.19 -6.46 -3.53
CA ALA A 152 -6.84 -6.85 -2.28
C ALA A 152 -8.20 -6.18 -2.08
N ALA A 153 -8.51 -5.15 -2.85
CA ALA A 153 -9.80 -4.46 -2.87
C ALA A 153 -10.14 -4.05 -4.31
N GLU A 154 -11.40 -3.75 -4.56
CA GLU A 154 -11.80 -3.11 -5.82
C GLU A 154 -11.09 -1.75 -5.97
N VAL A 155 -10.82 -1.35 -7.21
CA VAL A 155 -10.22 -0.03 -7.47
C VAL A 155 -11.25 1.04 -7.10
N LEU A 156 -10.86 1.97 -6.25
CA LEU A 156 -11.67 3.14 -5.95
C LEU A 156 -11.51 4.16 -7.07
N GLU A 157 -12.49 4.20 -7.96
CA GLU A 157 -12.54 5.17 -9.06
C GLU A 157 -13.52 6.29 -8.70
N VAL A 158 -13.02 7.51 -8.59
CA VAL A 158 -13.80 8.69 -8.27
C VAL A 158 -13.75 9.67 -9.43
N MET A 159 -14.91 10.00 -9.99
CA MET A 159 -15.05 10.99 -11.05
C MET A 159 -15.77 12.26 -10.57
N GLY A 160 -15.23 13.41 -10.92
CA GLY A 160 -15.83 14.69 -10.60
C GLY A 160 -15.47 15.20 -9.20
N ASP A 161 -16.48 15.67 -8.45
CA ASP A 161 -16.25 16.23 -7.14
C ASP A 161 -16.19 15.15 -6.07
N VAL A 162 -15.34 15.37 -5.08
CA VAL A 162 -15.16 14.45 -3.96
C VAL A 162 -16.08 14.89 -2.82
N GLY A 163 -17.11 14.12 -2.57
CA GLY A 163 -18.06 14.31 -1.47
C GLY A 163 -17.70 13.49 -0.22
N GLU A 164 -18.68 13.29 0.65
CA GLU A 164 -18.51 12.52 1.88
C GLU A 164 -18.42 11.01 1.58
N ALA A 165 -19.28 10.51 0.70
CA ALA A 165 -19.32 9.11 0.31
C ALA A 165 -17.99 8.65 -0.32
N GLU A 166 -17.37 9.47 -1.16
CA GLU A 166 -16.09 9.16 -1.78
C GLU A 166 -14.93 9.16 -0.75
N ARG A 167 -15.01 10.07 0.24
CA ARG A 167 -14.04 10.05 1.35
C ARG A 167 -14.22 8.85 2.27
N GLU A 168 -15.44 8.45 2.55
CA GLU A 168 -15.74 7.26 3.34
C GLU A 168 -15.21 5.99 2.64
N ALA A 169 -15.48 5.83 1.34
CA ALA A 169 -14.94 4.73 0.55
C ALA A 169 -13.38 4.73 0.51
N ALA A 170 -12.77 5.91 0.47
CA ALA A 170 -11.32 6.04 0.53
C ALA A 170 -10.78 5.66 1.92
N TYR A 171 -11.46 6.05 3.00
CA TYR A 171 -11.12 5.62 4.36
C TYR A 171 -11.20 4.10 4.50
N GLU A 172 -12.29 3.49 4.02
CA GLU A 172 -12.47 2.03 4.05
C GLU A 172 -11.37 1.29 3.27
N LEU A 173 -10.95 1.83 2.12
CA LEU A 173 -9.83 1.28 1.36
C LEU A 173 -8.53 1.28 2.20
N GLY A 174 -8.24 2.39 2.87
CA GLY A 174 -7.09 2.53 3.75
C GLY A 174 -7.11 1.53 4.91
N ALA A 175 -8.23 1.48 5.63
CA ALA A 175 -8.44 0.59 6.76
C ALA A 175 -8.36 -0.89 6.35
N THR A 176 -8.97 -1.25 5.22
CA THR A 176 -8.94 -2.63 4.69
C THR A 176 -7.51 -3.09 4.42
N LEU A 177 -6.70 -2.28 3.76
CA LEU A 177 -5.31 -2.66 3.46
C LEU A 177 -4.45 -2.72 4.72
N ALA A 178 -4.63 -1.80 5.66
CA ALA A 178 -3.92 -1.82 6.94
C ALA A 178 -4.26 -3.10 7.73
N ALA A 179 -5.54 -3.43 7.88
CA ALA A 179 -5.97 -4.65 8.56
C ALA A 179 -5.39 -5.92 7.89
N LEU A 180 -5.47 -6.02 6.56
CA LEU A 180 -4.91 -7.16 5.81
C LEU A 180 -3.40 -7.32 5.95
N VAL A 181 -2.67 -6.23 6.16
CA VAL A 181 -1.21 -6.25 6.36
C VAL A 181 -0.88 -6.58 7.81
N GLY A 182 -1.63 -6.08 8.78
CA GLY A 182 -1.44 -6.33 10.21
C GLY A 182 -1.74 -7.77 10.65
N ASP A 183 -2.64 -8.46 9.97
CA ASP A 183 -3.05 -9.84 10.27
C ASP A 183 -2.04 -10.93 9.81
N ARG A 184 -0.86 -10.55 9.27
CA ARG A 184 0.15 -11.49 8.71
C ARG A 184 1.20 -11.99 9.69
#